data_1ea3779b1f8d0263e6d16a7fe6f3f423
#
_entry.id   1ea3779b1f8d0263e6d16a7fe6f3f423
#
_cell.length_a   1.000
_cell.length_b   1.000
_cell.length_c   1.000
_cell.angle_alpha   90.00
_cell.angle_beta   90.00
_cell.angle_gamma   90.00
#
_symmetry.space_group_name_H-M   'P 1'
#
loop_
_entity.id
_entity.type
_entity.pdbx_description
1 polymer ?
#
loop_
_entity_poly.entity_id
_entity_poly.type
_entity_poly.pdbx_seq_one_letter_code
_entity_poly.pdbx_strand_id
1 'polypeptide(L)'
;MKNKNFFFRFYKYQKERFPFVVLIFTTLSVVLSSVAVVAVSNAKLSDYNLEIFIGTVTCLLFMFNIRVFDDFKDNKFDNKYHKERPVQRGLITIKELNLVNFCFILIQILLNLIFAKETLIFWILAMVYSLIARKEFFVKKFIKKHFILYNFLNTLQIFFLQIYLYALIEPMSSIKEPLLIIHFVFVLANAVILEIARKLKSVKKESSGRDTYSGRYGVKKASLTYFFQYFFLLLCF
;
A
#
# COMPACT_ATOMS: atom_id res chain seq x y z
N MET A 1 5.11 6.11 29.29
CA MET A 1 4.52 5.04 28.46
C MET A 1 5.50 3.91 28.09
N LYS A 2 6.81 4.06 28.29
CA LYS A 2 7.84 3.03 28.01
C LYS A 2 7.72 1.74 28.83
N ASN A 3 7.04 1.75 29.98
CA ASN A 3 6.90 0.59 30.89
C ASN A 3 5.81 -0.42 30.49
N LYS A 4 5.12 -0.25 29.36
CA LYS A 4 4.10 -1.21 28.91
C LYS A 4 4.73 -2.23 27.98
N ASN A 5 4.23 -3.49 28.05
CA ASN A 5 4.67 -4.61 27.21
C ASN A 5 4.66 -4.21 25.74
N PHE A 6 5.63 -4.69 24.96
CA PHE A 6 5.78 -4.46 23.52
C PHE A 6 4.50 -4.77 22.74
N PHE A 7 3.84 -5.90 23.01
CA PHE A 7 2.61 -6.31 22.33
C PHE A 7 1.47 -5.29 22.49
N PHE A 8 1.31 -4.71 23.67
CA PHE A 8 0.31 -3.66 23.89
C PHE A 8 0.64 -2.38 23.13
N ARG A 9 1.94 -2.00 23.06
CA ARG A 9 2.38 -0.81 22.33
C ARG A 9 2.23 -1.01 20.81
N PHE A 10 2.56 -2.20 20.31
CA PHE A 10 2.37 -2.57 18.92
C PHE A 10 0.89 -2.63 18.53
N TYR A 11 0.03 -3.21 19.40
CA TYR A 11 -1.42 -3.20 19.20
C TYR A 11 -1.97 -1.78 19.07
N LYS A 12 -1.53 -0.83 19.89
CA LYS A 12 -1.91 0.58 19.77
C LYS A 12 -1.40 1.22 18.46
N TYR A 13 -0.15 0.95 18.11
CA TYR A 13 0.43 1.43 16.86
C TYR A 13 -0.38 0.95 15.66
N GLN A 14 -0.64 -0.35 15.57
CA GLN A 14 -1.37 -0.89 14.44
C GLN A 14 -2.79 -0.30 14.35
N LYS A 15 -3.49 -0.14 15.48
CA LYS A 15 -4.83 0.44 15.48
C LYS A 15 -4.86 1.88 14.92
N GLU A 16 -3.81 2.65 15.14
CA GLU A 16 -3.73 4.05 14.71
C GLU A 16 -3.13 4.22 13.30
N ARG A 17 -2.20 3.36 12.92
CA ARG A 17 -1.40 3.55 11.70
C ARG A 17 -1.60 2.49 10.64
N PHE A 18 -2.02 1.31 11.05
CA PHE A 18 -2.20 0.16 10.17
C PHE A 18 -3.27 -0.80 10.73
N PRO A 19 -4.57 -0.44 10.68
CA PRO A 19 -5.63 -1.22 11.28
C PRO A 19 -5.81 -2.56 10.55
N PHE A 20 -5.14 -3.61 11.04
CA PHE A 20 -5.12 -4.93 10.41
C PHE A 20 -6.51 -5.46 10.07
N VAL A 21 -7.47 -5.30 10.97
CA VAL A 21 -8.84 -5.81 10.75
C VAL A 21 -9.46 -5.20 9.50
N VAL A 22 -9.33 -3.88 9.29
CA VAL A 22 -9.86 -3.20 8.10
C VAL A 22 -9.06 -3.59 6.86
N LEU A 23 -7.74 -3.63 6.98
CA LEU A 23 -6.84 -3.89 5.85
C LEU A 23 -6.89 -5.34 5.36
N ILE A 24 -7.21 -6.31 6.25
CA ILE A 24 -7.41 -7.70 5.83
C ILE A 24 -8.61 -7.83 4.87
N PHE A 25 -9.72 -7.15 5.16
CA PHE A 25 -10.87 -7.14 4.25
C PHE A 25 -10.55 -6.42 2.93
N THR A 26 -9.79 -5.33 3.00
CA THR A 26 -9.37 -4.60 1.80
C THR A 26 -8.45 -5.47 0.92
N THR A 27 -7.45 -6.12 1.49
CA THR A 27 -6.53 -6.99 0.73
C THR A 27 -7.25 -8.22 0.20
N LEU A 28 -8.12 -8.85 1.00
CA LEU A 28 -8.94 -9.97 0.58
C LEU A 28 -9.84 -9.59 -0.62
N SER A 29 -10.48 -8.42 -0.57
CA SER A 29 -11.31 -7.93 -1.69
C SER A 29 -10.50 -7.75 -2.98
N VAL A 30 -9.28 -7.21 -2.90
CA VAL A 30 -8.40 -7.05 -4.07
C VAL A 30 -7.98 -8.42 -4.61
N VAL A 31 -7.64 -9.36 -3.75
CA VAL A 31 -7.26 -10.72 -4.17
C VAL A 31 -8.45 -11.44 -4.79
N LEU A 32 -9.63 -11.40 -4.16
CA LEU A 32 -10.84 -12.03 -4.70
C LEU A 32 -11.25 -11.43 -6.04
N SER A 33 -11.16 -10.11 -6.22
CA SER A 33 -11.44 -9.49 -7.51
C SER A 33 -10.44 -9.92 -8.59
N SER A 34 -9.16 -10.07 -8.22
CA SER A 34 -8.13 -10.57 -9.15
C SER A 34 -8.39 -12.03 -9.55
N VAL A 35 -8.75 -12.88 -8.58
CA VAL A 35 -9.14 -14.28 -8.85
C VAL A 35 -10.42 -14.34 -9.70
N ALA A 36 -11.43 -13.52 -9.38
CA ALA A 36 -12.70 -13.52 -10.13
C ALA A 36 -12.48 -13.16 -11.60
N VAL A 37 -11.65 -12.17 -11.89
CA VAL A 37 -11.34 -11.76 -13.28
C VAL A 37 -10.60 -12.86 -14.04
N VAL A 38 -9.71 -13.59 -13.41
CA VAL A 38 -9.01 -14.73 -14.01
C VAL A 38 -9.96 -15.93 -14.17
N ALA A 39 -10.73 -16.24 -13.12
CA ALA A 39 -11.62 -17.41 -13.09
C ALA A 39 -12.80 -17.32 -14.07
N VAL A 40 -13.25 -16.12 -14.45
CA VAL A 40 -14.32 -15.93 -15.48
C VAL A 40 -13.97 -16.64 -16.79
N SER A 41 -12.68 -16.79 -17.09
CA SER A 41 -12.25 -17.41 -18.33
C SER A 41 -12.19 -18.94 -18.27
N ASN A 42 -11.93 -19.60 -17.10
CA ASN A 42 -11.49 -21.00 -17.14
C ASN A 42 -11.76 -21.89 -15.92
N ALA A 43 -12.18 -21.40 -14.72
CA ALA A 43 -12.15 -22.24 -13.53
C ALA A 43 -13.18 -21.87 -12.44
N LYS A 44 -13.38 -22.78 -11.46
CA LYS A 44 -14.21 -22.51 -10.28
C LYS A 44 -13.41 -21.72 -9.25
N LEU A 45 -14.04 -20.77 -8.58
CA LEU A 45 -13.42 -19.95 -7.54
C LEU A 45 -12.78 -20.79 -6.41
N SER A 46 -13.32 -21.95 -6.11
CA SER A 46 -12.81 -22.89 -5.12
C SER A 46 -11.42 -23.47 -5.44
N ASP A 47 -11.01 -23.41 -6.69
CA ASP A 47 -9.74 -23.99 -7.13
C ASP A 47 -8.55 -23.09 -6.74
N TYR A 48 -8.82 -21.85 -6.30
CA TYR A 48 -7.82 -20.82 -5.94
C TYR A 48 -7.72 -20.56 -4.42
N ASN A 49 -8.17 -21.46 -3.58
CA ASN A 49 -8.17 -21.23 -2.11
C ASN A 49 -6.76 -20.96 -1.54
N LEU A 50 -5.75 -21.64 -2.06
CA LEU A 50 -4.36 -21.47 -1.62
C LEU A 50 -3.82 -20.11 -2.08
N GLU A 51 -4.05 -19.74 -3.33
CA GLU A 51 -3.65 -18.46 -3.93
C GLU A 51 -4.33 -17.29 -3.21
N ILE A 52 -5.62 -17.42 -2.87
CA ILE A 52 -6.36 -16.43 -2.08
C ILE A 52 -5.71 -16.25 -0.71
N PHE A 53 -5.36 -17.33 -0.03
CA PHE A 53 -4.70 -17.26 1.27
C PHE A 53 -3.31 -16.62 1.17
N ILE A 54 -2.45 -17.12 0.29
CA ILE A 54 -1.08 -16.62 0.09
C ILE A 54 -1.12 -15.16 -0.35
N GLY A 55 -1.95 -14.83 -1.34
CA GLY A 55 -2.11 -13.49 -1.86
C GLY A 55 -2.56 -12.50 -0.78
N THR A 56 -3.58 -12.87 0.00
CA THR A 56 -4.10 -12.01 1.07
C THR A 56 -3.05 -11.75 2.15
N VAL A 57 -2.37 -12.79 2.63
CA VAL A 57 -1.33 -12.65 3.66
C VAL A 57 -0.15 -11.85 3.11
N THR A 58 0.35 -12.19 1.93
CA THR A 58 1.49 -11.49 1.32
C THR A 58 1.18 -10.02 1.09
N CYS A 59 0.00 -9.69 0.51
CA CYS A 59 -0.40 -8.30 0.28
C CYS A 59 -0.55 -7.52 1.58
N LEU A 60 -1.17 -8.10 2.60
CA LEU A 60 -1.34 -7.44 3.90
C LEU A 60 0.02 -7.12 4.55
N LEU A 61 0.92 -8.10 4.58
CA LEU A 61 2.26 -7.92 5.15
C LEU A 61 3.11 -6.97 4.30
N PHE A 62 2.96 -6.98 2.98
CA PHE A 62 3.63 -6.05 2.09
C PHE A 62 3.15 -4.60 2.29
N MET A 63 1.85 -4.38 2.47
CA MET A 63 1.32 -3.05 2.82
C MET A 63 1.84 -2.57 4.17
N PHE A 64 2.05 -3.49 5.13
CA PHE A 64 2.71 -3.15 6.39
C PHE A 64 4.17 -2.74 6.17
N ASN A 65 4.92 -3.42 5.29
CA ASN A 65 6.29 -3.03 4.94
C ASN A 65 6.32 -1.60 4.39
N ILE A 66 5.42 -1.26 3.44
CA ILE A 66 5.29 0.11 2.91
C ILE A 66 5.04 1.10 4.05
N ARG A 67 4.15 0.77 4.99
CA ARG A 67 3.83 1.64 6.14
C ARG A 67 5.05 1.92 7.00
N VAL A 68 5.84 0.88 7.33
CA VAL A 68 7.07 1.03 8.13
C VAL A 68 8.12 1.81 7.36
N PHE A 69 8.25 1.59 6.05
CA PHE A 69 9.16 2.35 5.19
C PHE A 69 8.80 3.84 5.14
N ASP A 70 7.51 4.17 5.13
CA ASP A 70 7.04 5.56 5.23
C ASP A 70 7.37 6.18 6.59
N ASP A 71 7.09 5.49 7.70
CA ASP A 71 7.42 5.99 9.05
C ASP A 71 8.93 6.21 9.23
N PHE A 72 9.76 5.41 8.56
CA PHE A 72 11.21 5.60 8.55
C PHE A 72 11.64 6.80 7.69
N LYS A 73 11.14 6.86 6.45
CA LYS A 73 11.46 7.90 5.47
C LYS A 73 11.08 9.30 5.95
N ASP A 74 9.87 9.40 6.53
CA ASP A 74 9.29 10.67 6.94
C ASP A 74 9.60 11.06 8.39
N ASN A 75 10.39 10.26 9.14
CA ASN A 75 10.64 10.46 10.56
C ASN A 75 11.12 11.88 10.94
N LYS A 76 12.03 12.48 10.14
CA LYS A 76 12.51 13.85 10.40
C LYS A 76 11.40 14.90 10.20
N PHE A 77 10.56 14.71 9.19
CA PHE A 77 9.43 15.58 8.90
C PHE A 77 8.35 15.45 9.99
N ASP A 78 8.03 14.22 10.36
CA ASP A 78 7.02 13.90 11.37
C ASP A 78 7.42 14.43 12.77
N ASN A 79 8.69 14.35 13.13
CA ASN A 79 9.18 14.94 14.38
C ASN A 79 8.94 16.47 14.45
N LYS A 80 8.88 17.14 13.30
CA LYS A 80 8.63 18.57 13.25
C LYS A 80 7.14 18.93 13.21
N TYR A 81 6.35 18.20 12.43
CA TYR A 81 4.98 18.58 12.07
C TYR A 81 3.88 17.66 12.60
N HIS A 82 4.23 16.46 13.06
CA HIS A 82 3.29 15.40 13.45
C HIS A 82 3.73 14.72 14.77
N LYS A 83 3.98 15.52 15.80
CA LYS A 83 4.46 15.03 17.11
C LYS A 83 3.49 14.08 17.83
N GLU A 84 2.23 14.10 17.44
CA GLU A 84 1.16 13.23 17.96
C GLU A 84 1.26 11.78 17.45
N ARG A 85 2.01 11.52 16.37
CA ARG A 85 2.15 10.18 15.79
C ARG A 85 2.83 9.20 16.76
N PRO A 86 2.51 7.89 16.70
CA PRO A 86 3.00 6.89 17.66
C PRO A 86 4.52 6.83 17.82
N VAL A 87 5.26 6.94 16.74
CA VAL A 87 6.73 6.93 16.77
C VAL A 87 7.25 8.21 17.43
N GLN A 88 6.73 9.37 17.04
CA GLN A 88 7.19 10.70 17.49
C GLN A 88 6.90 10.94 18.97
N ARG A 89 5.76 10.44 19.47
CA ARG A 89 5.42 10.53 20.91
C ARG A 89 6.05 9.42 21.76
N GLY A 90 6.89 8.55 21.17
CA GLY A 90 7.62 7.51 21.88
C GLY A 90 6.79 6.30 22.31
N LEU A 91 5.63 6.05 21.66
CA LEU A 91 4.82 4.84 21.90
C LEU A 91 5.56 3.59 21.44
N ILE A 92 6.18 3.64 20.27
CA ILE A 92 6.98 2.57 19.67
C ILE A 92 8.19 3.18 18.96
N THR A 93 9.30 2.46 18.93
CA THR A 93 10.52 2.92 18.27
C THR A 93 10.60 2.40 16.84
N ILE A 94 11.32 3.14 15.97
CA ILE A 94 11.60 2.68 14.60
C ILE A 94 12.39 1.35 14.60
N LYS A 95 13.24 1.12 15.60
CA LYS A 95 13.98 -0.15 15.74
C LYS A 95 13.04 -1.34 15.96
N GLU A 96 12.06 -1.17 16.86
CA GLU A 96 11.04 -2.20 17.12
C GLU A 96 10.19 -2.46 15.88
N LEU A 97 9.77 -1.40 15.16
CA LEU A 97 9.02 -1.54 13.90
C LEU A 97 9.84 -2.24 12.81
N ASN A 98 11.12 -1.94 12.68
CA ASN A 98 12.00 -2.62 11.73
C ASN A 98 12.17 -4.11 12.06
N LEU A 99 12.21 -4.50 13.32
CA LEU A 99 12.26 -5.91 13.71
C LEU A 99 10.99 -6.65 13.28
N VAL A 100 9.81 -6.09 13.58
CA VAL A 100 8.53 -6.66 13.12
C VAL A 100 8.48 -6.75 11.60
N ASN A 101 8.90 -5.67 10.93
CA ASN A 101 8.95 -5.61 9.47
C ASN A 101 9.84 -6.69 8.88
N PHE A 102 11.00 -6.93 9.48
CA PHE A 102 11.92 -7.99 9.06
C PHE A 102 11.27 -9.37 9.21
N CYS A 103 10.61 -9.65 10.34
CA CYS A 103 9.87 -10.89 10.54
C CYS A 103 8.77 -11.07 9.47
N PHE A 104 8.04 -10.01 9.13
CA PHE A 104 7.01 -10.05 8.11
C PHE A 104 7.57 -10.27 6.69
N ILE A 105 8.74 -9.72 6.39
CA ILE A 105 9.46 -10.01 5.13
C ILE A 105 9.85 -11.48 5.08
N LEU A 106 10.39 -12.05 6.17
CA LEU A 106 10.74 -13.47 6.23
C LEU A 106 9.51 -14.37 6.02
N ILE A 107 8.38 -14.04 6.65
CA ILE A 107 7.13 -14.80 6.46
C ILE A 107 6.72 -14.78 4.98
N GLN A 108 6.76 -13.63 4.32
CA GLN A 108 6.43 -13.49 2.89
C GLN A 108 7.37 -14.34 2.02
N ILE A 109 8.68 -14.29 2.29
CA ILE A 109 9.67 -15.10 1.56
C ILE A 109 9.36 -16.59 1.74
N LEU A 110 9.15 -17.06 2.98
CA LEU A 110 8.87 -18.46 3.26
C LEU A 110 7.57 -18.94 2.61
N LEU A 111 6.49 -18.15 2.70
CA LEU A 111 5.22 -18.48 2.04
C LEU A 111 5.41 -18.65 0.53
N ASN A 112 6.10 -17.70 -0.11
CA ASN A 112 6.31 -17.76 -1.56
C ASN A 112 7.26 -18.88 -1.97
N LEU A 113 8.33 -19.14 -1.21
CA LEU A 113 9.26 -20.24 -1.49
C LEU A 113 8.61 -21.62 -1.39
N ILE A 114 7.71 -21.81 -0.43
CA ILE A 114 7.08 -23.10 -0.17
C ILE A 114 5.92 -23.37 -1.13
N PHE A 115 5.08 -22.37 -1.38
CA PHE A 115 3.80 -22.56 -2.04
C PHE A 115 3.69 -21.91 -3.44
N ALA A 116 4.54 -20.93 -3.76
CA ALA A 116 4.44 -20.11 -4.96
C ALA A 116 5.82 -19.68 -5.49
N LYS A 117 6.74 -20.62 -5.61
CA LYS A 117 8.15 -20.36 -5.95
C LYS A 117 8.32 -19.59 -7.26
N GLU A 118 7.51 -19.86 -8.25
CA GLU A 118 7.59 -19.23 -9.58
C GLU A 118 7.20 -17.74 -9.53
N THR A 119 6.39 -17.33 -8.55
CA THR A 119 5.95 -15.94 -8.38
C THR A 119 6.93 -15.11 -7.57
N LEU A 120 7.92 -15.74 -6.94
CA LEU A 120 8.88 -15.06 -6.07
C LEU A 120 9.60 -13.90 -6.77
N ILE A 121 9.88 -14.04 -8.06
CA ILE A 121 10.52 -12.96 -8.84
C ILE A 121 9.67 -11.68 -8.87
N PHE A 122 8.36 -11.80 -9.01
CA PHE A 122 7.45 -10.64 -9.03
C PHE A 122 7.33 -10.00 -7.65
N TRP A 123 7.33 -10.80 -6.59
CA TRP A 123 7.41 -10.30 -5.21
C TRP A 123 8.74 -9.56 -4.96
N ILE A 124 9.87 -10.11 -5.43
CA ILE A 124 11.18 -9.44 -5.34
C ILE A 124 11.15 -8.10 -6.06
N LEU A 125 10.60 -8.03 -7.27
CA LEU A 125 10.48 -6.78 -8.03
C LEU A 125 9.65 -5.73 -7.26
N ALA A 126 8.52 -6.14 -6.67
CA ALA A 126 7.70 -5.27 -5.84
C ALA A 126 8.49 -4.77 -4.60
N MET A 127 9.23 -5.66 -3.94
CA MET A 127 10.03 -5.30 -2.76
C MET A 127 11.20 -4.38 -3.13
N VAL A 128 11.92 -4.65 -4.22
CA VAL A 128 13.00 -3.78 -4.71
C VAL A 128 12.46 -2.39 -5.02
N TYR A 129 11.33 -2.30 -5.73
CA TYR A 129 10.68 -1.01 -5.98
C TYR A 129 10.34 -0.26 -4.68
N SER A 130 9.79 -0.96 -3.69
CA SER A 130 9.45 -0.37 -2.38
C SER A 130 10.69 0.12 -1.62
N LEU A 131 11.81 -0.60 -1.72
CA LEU A 131 13.08 -0.16 -1.13
C LEU A 131 13.65 1.08 -1.83
N ILE A 132 13.50 1.18 -3.16
CA ILE A 132 13.88 2.37 -3.93
C ILE A 132 12.98 3.56 -3.54
N ALA A 133 11.66 3.34 -3.41
CA ALA A 133 10.70 4.35 -2.97
C ALA A 133 11.00 4.82 -1.53
N ARG A 134 11.39 3.90 -0.62
CA ARG A 134 11.87 4.24 0.73
C ARG A 134 13.07 5.18 0.70
N LYS A 135 13.96 5.05 -0.29
CA LYS A 135 15.12 5.93 -0.51
C LYS A 135 14.78 7.20 -1.31
N GLU A 136 13.48 7.47 -1.52
CA GLU A 136 13.00 8.61 -2.32
C GLU A 136 13.65 8.63 -3.71
N PHE A 137 13.81 7.44 -4.32
CA PHE A 137 14.40 7.20 -5.64
C PHE A 137 15.80 7.81 -5.82
N PHE A 138 16.54 8.01 -4.71
CA PHE A 138 17.85 8.66 -4.64
C PHE A 138 17.89 10.12 -5.12
N VAL A 139 16.74 10.69 -5.51
CA VAL A 139 16.58 12.06 -6.02
C VAL A 139 15.61 12.89 -5.16
N LYS A 140 15.74 12.75 -3.86
CA LYS A 140 14.88 13.36 -2.82
C LYS A 140 14.49 14.82 -3.06
N LYS A 141 15.47 15.69 -3.39
CA LYS A 141 15.22 17.13 -3.57
C LYS A 141 14.29 17.39 -4.77
N PHE A 142 14.51 16.68 -5.88
CA PHE A 142 13.72 16.79 -7.09
C PHE A 142 12.29 16.28 -6.87
N ILE A 143 12.15 15.08 -6.33
CA ILE A 143 10.85 14.44 -6.14
C ILE A 143 9.97 15.21 -5.15
N LYS A 144 10.52 15.69 -4.04
CA LYS A 144 9.75 16.49 -3.06
C LYS A 144 9.26 17.83 -3.60
N LYS A 145 9.91 18.39 -4.62
CA LYS A 145 9.45 19.58 -5.31
C LYS A 145 8.18 19.28 -6.14
N HIS A 146 8.07 18.08 -6.70
CA HIS A 146 6.98 17.65 -7.58
C HIS A 146 6.01 16.75 -6.82
N PHE A 147 5.13 17.33 -6.03
CA PHE A 147 4.22 16.62 -5.11
C PHE A 147 3.36 15.55 -5.80
N ILE A 148 2.79 15.83 -6.98
CA ILE A 148 1.96 14.87 -7.72
C ILE A 148 2.82 13.69 -8.17
N LEU A 149 3.99 13.94 -8.76
CA LEU A 149 4.93 12.89 -9.16
C LEU A 149 5.37 12.03 -7.97
N TYR A 150 5.65 12.67 -6.82
CA TYR A 150 6.00 11.97 -5.59
C TYR A 150 4.90 10.98 -5.16
N ASN A 151 3.65 11.42 -5.16
CA ASN A 151 2.53 10.58 -4.77
C ASN A 151 2.27 9.48 -5.80
N PHE A 152 2.33 9.79 -7.08
CA PHE A 152 2.18 8.82 -8.16
C PHE A 152 3.24 7.72 -8.08
N LEU A 153 4.52 8.07 -7.95
CA LEU A 153 5.59 7.08 -7.79
C LEU A 153 5.43 6.22 -6.53
N ASN A 154 4.94 6.79 -5.42
CA ASN A 154 4.64 5.98 -4.24
C ASN A 154 3.45 5.04 -4.47
N THR A 155 2.45 5.44 -5.25
CA THR A 155 1.29 4.60 -5.58
C THR A 155 1.66 3.43 -6.52
N LEU A 156 2.69 3.58 -7.36
CA LEU A 156 3.17 2.51 -8.23
C LEU A 156 3.67 1.25 -7.49
N GLN A 157 3.87 1.30 -6.17
CA GLN A 157 4.11 0.10 -5.36
C GLN A 157 2.94 -0.88 -5.46
N ILE A 158 1.70 -0.38 -5.55
CA ILE A 158 0.49 -1.19 -5.72
C ILE A 158 0.47 -1.84 -7.12
N PHE A 159 1.01 -1.15 -8.13
CA PHE A 159 1.18 -1.71 -9.47
C PHE A 159 2.00 -3.00 -9.46
N PHE A 160 3.18 -2.97 -8.84
CA PHE A 160 4.04 -4.16 -8.76
C PHE A 160 3.41 -5.27 -7.92
N LEU A 161 2.68 -4.91 -6.87
CA LEU A 161 1.96 -5.86 -6.04
C LEU A 161 0.82 -6.53 -6.82
N GLN A 162 0.13 -5.79 -7.69
CA GLN A 162 -0.92 -6.34 -8.54
C GLN A 162 -0.37 -7.30 -9.60
N ILE A 163 0.80 -7.00 -10.19
CA ILE A 163 1.50 -7.93 -11.09
C ILE A 163 1.84 -9.23 -10.36
N TYR A 164 2.35 -9.13 -9.12
CA TYR A 164 2.59 -10.31 -8.28
C TYR A 164 1.32 -11.14 -8.08
N LEU A 165 0.18 -10.51 -7.78
CA LEU A 165 -1.10 -11.21 -7.60
C LEU A 165 -1.53 -11.96 -8.87
N TYR A 166 -1.43 -11.33 -10.02
CA TYR A 166 -1.77 -12.03 -11.28
C TYR A 166 -0.84 -13.21 -11.54
N ALA A 167 0.45 -13.04 -11.33
CA ALA A 167 1.42 -14.14 -11.46
C ALA A 167 1.17 -15.28 -10.47
N LEU A 168 0.59 -14.97 -9.30
CA LEU A 168 0.23 -15.97 -8.28
C LEU A 168 -0.98 -16.80 -8.72
N ILE A 169 -1.95 -16.19 -9.41
CA ILE A 169 -3.20 -16.83 -9.79
C ILE A 169 -3.05 -17.59 -11.12
N GLU A 170 -2.33 -17.03 -12.08
CA GLU A 170 -2.17 -17.56 -13.43
C GLU A 170 -0.78 -17.31 -14.01
N PRO A 171 -0.27 -18.18 -14.89
CA PRO A 171 0.97 -17.91 -15.61
C PRO A 171 0.92 -16.57 -16.37
N MET A 172 2.00 -15.82 -16.35
CA MET A 172 2.09 -14.49 -17.00
C MET A 172 1.79 -14.49 -18.51
N SER A 173 1.78 -15.64 -19.17
CA SER A 173 1.36 -15.77 -20.56
C SER A 173 -0.12 -15.44 -20.79
N SER A 174 -0.96 -15.57 -19.77
CA SER A 174 -2.41 -15.32 -19.81
C SER A 174 -2.79 -13.84 -19.64
N ILE A 175 -1.85 -12.96 -19.30
CA ILE A 175 -2.12 -11.52 -18.98
C ILE A 175 -2.52 -10.69 -20.23
N LYS A 176 -2.52 -11.26 -21.41
CA LYS A 176 -2.96 -10.57 -22.64
C LYS A 176 -4.48 -10.38 -22.75
N GLU A 177 -5.24 -10.98 -21.85
CA GLU A 177 -6.69 -10.83 -21.83
C GLU A 177 -7.11 -9.38 -21.55
N PRO A 178 -7.97 -8.77 -22.39
CA PRO A 178 -8.42 -7.39 -22.22
C PRO A 178 -9.03 -7.13 -20.84
N LEU A 179 -9.74 -8.10 -20.29
CA LEU A 179 -10.38 -8.01 -18.97
C LEU A 179 -9.36 -7.83 -17.84
N LEU A 180 -8.21 -8.51 -17.92
CA LEU A 180 -7.11 -8.33 -16.95
C LEU A 180 -6.50 -6.94 -17.03
N ILE A 181 -6.32 -6.40 -18.23
CA ILE A 181 -5.81 -5.04 -18.44
C ILE A 181 -6.78 -4.02 -17.86
N ILE A 182 -8.09 -4.17 -18.12
CA ILE A 182 -9.14 -3.30 -17.57
C ILE A 182 -9.12 -3.36 -16.04
N HIS A 183 -9.12 -4.55 -15.46
CA HIS A 183 -9.07 -4.73 -14.00
C HIS A 183 -7.80 -4.11 -13.40
N PHE A 184 -6.67 -4.26 -14.07
CA PHE A 184 -5.41 -3.66 -13.63
C PHE A 184 -5.48 -2.12 -13.59
N VAL A 185 -6.01 -1.50 -14.64
CA VAL A 185 -6.24 -0.05 -14.69
C VAL A 185 -7.20 0.38 -13.58
N PHE A 186 -8.26 -0.40 -13.35
CA PHE A 186 -9.24 -0.16 -12.28
C PHE A 186 -8.60 -0.17 -10.89
N VAL A 187 -7.79 -1.20 -10.57
CA VAL A 187 -7.09 -1.30 -9.27
C VAL A 187 -6.14 -0.12 -9.08
N LEU A 188 -5.39 0.26 -10.12
CA LEU A 188 -4.46 1.38 -10.05
C LEU A 188 -5.20 2.71 -9.87
N ALA A 189 -6.30 2.93 -10.59
CA ALA A 189 -7.13 4.13 -10.44
C ALA A 189 -7.71 4.24 -9.02
N ASN A 190 -8.22 3.12 -8.45
CA ASN A 190 -8.68 3.08 -7.07
C ASN A 190 -7.56 3.41 -6.07
N ALA A 191 -6.34 2.91 -6.28
CA ALA A 191 -5.20 3.22 -5.41
C ALA A 191 -4.87 4.72 -5.44
N VAL A 192 -4.93 5.38 -6.60
CA VAL A 192 -4.73 6.83 -6.74
C VAL A 192 -5.84 7.61 -6.02
N ILE A 193 -7.11 7.20 -6.21
CA ILE A 193 -8.27 7.83 -5.55
C ILE A 193 -8.15 7.74 -4.03
N LEU A 194 -7.81 6.56 -3.50
CA LEU A 194 -7.61 6.35 -2.06
C LEU A 194 -6.45 7.19 -1.52
N GLU A 195 -5.36 7.33 -2.28
CA GLU A 195 -4.23 8.18 -1.89
C GLU A 195 -4.64 9.66 -1.78
N ILE A 196 -5.44 10.15 -2.72
CA ILE A 196 -5.96 11.52 -2.67
C ILE A 196 -6.93 11.68 -1.50
N ALA A 197 -7.89 10.76 -1.34
CA ALA A 197 -8.87 10.77 -0.24
C ALA A 197 -8.18 10.82 1.13
N ARG A 198 -7.17 9.98 1.33
CA ARG A 198 -6.37 9.93 2.57
C ARG A 198 -5.66 11.25 2.88
N LYS A 199 -5.34 12.03 1.85
CA LYS A 199 -4.66 13.32 1.94
C LYS A 199 -5.59 14.53 1.75
N LEU A 200 -6.90 14.33 1.89
CA LEU A 200 -7.87 15.42 2.02
C LEU A 200 -8.12 15.70 3.50
N LYS A 201 -7.89 16.92 3.93
CA LYS A 201 -8.13 17.37 5.31
C LYS A 201 -8.89 18.68 5.32
N SER A 202 -9.67 18.88 6.38
CA SER A 202 -10.28 20.20 6.64
C SER A 202 -9.19 21.20 7.03
N VAL A 203 -9.45 22.50 6.80
CA VAL A 203 -8.50 23.59 7.12
C VAL A 203 -8.00 23.51 8.57
N LYS A 204 -8.89 23.15 9.53
CA LYS A 204 -8.56 23.02 10.95
C LYS A 204 -7.60 21.85 11.26
N LYS A 205 -7.54 20.83 10.40
CA LYS A 205 -6.70 19.63 10.58
C LYS A 205 -5.44 19.64 9.71
N GLU A 206 -5.22 20.71 8.92
CA GLU A 206 -4.01 20.83 8.12
C GLU A 206 -2.78 21.12 9.00
N SER A 207 -1.68 20.42 8.68
CA SER A 207 -0.38 20.72 9.27
C SER A 207 0.29 21.87 8.51
N SER A 208 1.14 22.64 9.22
CA SER A 208 1.97 23.67 8.59
C SER A 208 2.97 23.12 7.56
N GLY A 209 3.15 21.79 7.53
CA GLY A 209 4.02 21.08 6.57
C GLY A 209 3.49 20.99 5.15
N ARG A 210 2.20 21.26 4.94
CA ARG A 210 1.53 21.19 3.62
C ARG A 210 1.81 19.87 2.87
N ASP A 211 1.69 18.76 3.57
CA ASP A 211 1.94 17.40 3.06
C ASP A 211 0.70 16.72 2.45
N THR A 212 -0.39 17.47 2.31
CA THR A 212 -1.70 17.02 1.81
C THR A 212 -2.09 17.73 0.51
N TYR A 213 -3.04 17.17 -0.24
CA TYR A 213 -3.61 17.83 -1.42
C TYR A 213 -4.37 19.10 -1.01
N SER A 214 -5.16 19.03 0.06
CA SER A 214 -5.89 20.19 0.60
C SER A 214 -4.97 21.28 1.10
N GLY A 215 -3.84 20.95 1.73
CA GLY A 215 -2.86 21.92 2.20
C GLY A 215 -2.08 22.63 1.09
N ARG A 216 -1.91 21.99 -0.08
CA ARG A 216 -1.19 22.56 -1.23
C ARG A 216 -2.08 23.33 -2.20
N TYR A 217 -3.24 22.75 -2.52
CA TYR A 217 -4.11 23.27 -3.59
C TYR A 217 -5.39 23.92 -3.06
N GLY A 218 -5.60 23.87 -1.74
CA GLY A 218 -6.83 24.29 -1.08
C GLY A 218 -7.90 23.19 -1.10
N VAL A 219 -8.76 23.17 -0.08
CA VAL A 219 -9.78 22.13 0.12
C VAL A 219 -10.72 22.01 -1.08
N LYS A 220 -11.22 23.14 -1.62
CA LYS A 220 -12.18 23.14 -2.74
C LYS A 220 -11.59 22.47 -4.00
N LYS A 221 -10.38 22.86 -4.43
CA LYS A 221 -9.74 22.29 -5.62
C LYS A 221 -9.41 20.82 -5.43
N ALA A 222 -8.87 20.45 -4.26
CA ALA A 222 -8.52 19.08 -3.96
C ALA A 222 -9.76 18.17 -3.91
N SER A 223 -10.87 18.62 -3.33
CA SER A 223 -12.14 17.87 -3.32
C SER A 223 -12.75 17.73 -4.71
N LEU A 224 -12.69 18.76 -5.54
CA LEU A 224 -13.13 18.66 -6.94
C LEU A 224 -12.30 17.67 -7.74
N THR A 225 -10.97 17.68 -7.58
CA THR A 225 -10.09 16.69 -8.24
C THR A 225 -10.46 15.27 -7.83
N TYR A 226 -10.68 15.02 -6.54
CA TYR A 226 -11.14 13.73 -6.04
C TYR A 226 -12.48 13.33 -6.66
N PHE A 227 -13.47 14.24 -6.66
CA PHE A 227 -14.79 13.99 -7.22
C PHE A 227 -14.73 13.64 -8.71
N PHE A 228 -14.00 14.41 -9.51
CA PHE A 228 -13.88 14.16 -10.94
C PHE A 228 -13.20 12.84 -11.25
N GLN A 229 -12.17 12.46 -10.51
CA GLN A 229 -11.49 11.17 -10.69
C GLN A 229 -12.41 10.00 -10.31
N TYR A 230 -13.14 10.14 -9.20
CA TYR A 230 -14.11 9.14 -8.79
C TYR A 230 -15.25 8.99 -9.80
N PHE A 231 -15.79 10.10 -10.28
CA PHE A 231 -16.85 10.12 -11.29
C PHE A 231 -16.36 9.53 -12.63
N PHE A 232 -15.16 9.89 -13.06
CA PHE A 232 -14.55 9.30 -14.26
C PHE A 232 -14.41 7.79 -14.14
N LEU A 233 -13.96 7.28 -12.98
CA LEU A 233 -13.88 5.85 -12.73
C LEU A 233 -15.25 5.18 -12.87
N LEU A 234 -16.31 5.76 -12.30
CA LEU A 234 -17.68 5.23 -12.40
C LEU A 234 -18.24 5.23 -13.85
N LEU A 235 -17.76 6.12 -14.70
CA LEU A 235 -18.19 6.15 -16.12
C LEU A 235 -17.41 5.17 -17.00
N CYS A 236 -16.22 4.77 -16.59
CA CYS A 236 -15.36 3.85 -17.35
C CYS A 236 -15.62 2.37 -17.02
N PHE A 237 -16.34 2.08 -15.94
CA PHE A 237 -16.62 0.74 -15.42
C PHE A 237 -18.07 0.59 -14.97
#